data_f712df6bbf62766c5ea3724f706df381
#
_entry.id   f712df6bbf62766c5ea3724f706df381
#
_cell.length_a   1.000
_cell.length_b   1.000
_cell.length_c   1.000
_cell.angle_alpha   90.00
_cell.angle_beta   90.00
_cell.angle_gamma   90.00
#
_symmetry.space_group_name_H-M   'P 1'
#
loop_
_entity.id
_entity.type
_entity.pdbx_description
1 polymer ?
#
loop_
_entity_poly.entity_id
_entity_poly.type
_entity_poly.pdbx_seq_one_letter_code
_entity_poly.pdbx_strand_id
1 'polypeptide(L)'
;TLTTSSAASDVYKRQVLDYWSGEGKRSYHHTAPINSVYALHESLRQVCNEGLENSWQKHQDAHLRLKKGLEELNFKFVVEEEYRLPQMNSIYVPEGIDELAVRMQLLNDFNLEIGAGLGKLSGKIWRIGLMGYNTRKESVDYCLDTLKKVLNK
;
A
#
# COMPACT_ATOMS: atom_id res chain seq x y z
N THR A 1 -7.24 -18.05 -23.36
CA THR A 1 -6.18 -17.59 -22.43
C THR A 1 -6.60 -17.63 -20.95
N LEU A 2 -7.90 -17.47 -20.63
CA LEU A 2 -8.43 -17.57 -19.26
C LEU A 2 -8.44 -19.02 -18.73
N THR A 3 -8.62 -20.00 -19.60
CA THR A 3 -8.63 -21.43 -19.24
C THR A 3 -7.25 -21.96 -18.83
N THR A 4 -6.16 -21.43 -19.41
CA THR A 4 -4.79 -21.85 -19.06
C THR A 4 -4.37 -21.31 -17.69
N SER A 5 -4.79 -20.11 -17.30
CA SER A 5 -4.54 -19.55 -15.97
C SER A 5 -5.26 -20.33 -14.86
N SER A 6 -6.52 -20.74 -15.10
CA SER A 6 -7.28 -21.56 -14.17
C SER A 6 -6.67 -22.96 -14.00
N ALA A 7 -6.26 -23.60 -15.10
CA ALA A 7 -5.62 -24.92 -15.05
C ALA A 7 -4.26 -24.89 -14.31
N ALA A 8 -3.43 -23.86 -14.55
CA ALA A 8 -2.18 -23.67 -13.84
C ALA A 8 -2.40 -23.49 -12.33
N SER A 9 -3.38 -22.68 -11.95
CA SER A 9 -3.75 -22.47 -10.53
C SER A 9 -4.21 -23.78 -9.87
N ASP A 10 -4.94 -24.64 -10.58
CA ASP A 10 -5.40 -25.92 -10.06
C ASP A 10 -4.26 -26.92 -9.88
N VAL A 11 -3.29 -26.94 -10.82
CA VAL A 11 -2.07 -27.75 -10.70
C VAL A 11 -1.25 -27.33 -9.47
N TYR A 12 -1.04 -26.04 -9.24
CA TYR A 12 -0.33 -25.56 -8.06
C TYR A 12 -1.05 -25.90 -6.75
N LYS A 13 -2.37 -25.79 -6.71
CA LYS A 13 -3.17 -26.20 -5.53
C LYS A 13 -3.02 -27.67 -5.23
N ARG A 14 -3.09 -28.56 -6.23
CA ARG A 14 -2.90 -30.01 -6.06
C ARG A 14 -1.51 -30.32 -5.54
N GLN A 15 -0.47 -29.69 -6.10
CA GLN A 15 0.91 -29.88 -5.64
C GLN A 15 1.09 -29.50 -4.17
N VAL A 16 0.47 -28.38 -3.72
CA VAL A 16 0.50 -27.98 -2.31
C VAL A 16 -0.26 -28.96 -1.43
N LEU A 17 -1.43 -29.45 -1.88
CA LEU A 17 -2.21 -30.44 -1.16
C LEU A 17 -1.44 -31.77 -1.03
N ASP A 18 -0.83 -32.27 -2.09
CA ASP A 18 -0.01 -33.48 -2.08
C ASP A 18 1.20 -33.36 -1.14
N TYR A 19 1.77 -32.15 -1.03
CA TYR A 19 2.87 -31.87 -0.12
C TYR A 19 2.42 -31.85 1.36
N TRP A 20 1.19 -31.39 1.63
CA TRP A 20 0.70 -31.13 2.99
C TRP A 20 -0.24 -32.22 3.53
N SER A 21 -1.00 -32.89 2.69
CA SER A 21 -2.05 -33.83 3.10
C SER A 21 -1.58 -35.22 3.49
N GLY A 22 -0.34 -35.49 3.51
CA GLY A 22 0.48 -36.61 4.00
C GLY A 22 -0.13 -37.83 4.63
N GLU A 23 -1.09 -38.50 4.01
CA GLU A 23 -1.36 -39.91 4.23
C GLU A 23 -0.45 -40.76 3.34
N GLY A 24 0.87 -40.70 3.55
CA GLY A 24 1.80 -41.46 2.72
C GLY A 24 3.23 -40.94 2.77
N LYS A 25 4.05 -41.35 1.80
CA LYS A 25 5.39 -40.83 1.63
C LYS A 25 5.32 -39.33 1.30
N ARG A 26 5.97 -38.49 2.12
CA ARG A 26 6.08 -37.07 1.85
C ARG A 26 6.57 -36.85 0.41
N SER A 27 5.76 -36.20 -0.41
CA SER A 27 6.18 -35.74 -1.74
C SER A 27 6.91 -34.42 -1.59
N TYR A 28 8.22 -34.40 -1.85
CA TYR A 28 9.00 -33.16 -1.84
C TYR A 28 8.87 -32.50 -3.20
N HIS A 29 8.21 -31.34 -3.25
CA HIS A 29 8.09 -30.56 -4.46
C HIS A 29 9.14 -29.45 -4.54
N HIS A 30 9.31 -28.68 -3.46
CA HIS A 30 10.29 -27.60 -3.39
C HIS A 30 10.60 -27.25 -1.92
N THR A 31 11.73 -26.59 -1.68
CA THR A 31 12.04 -26.05 -0.37
C THR A 31 11.11 -24.90 -0.04
N ALA A 32 10.37 -25.01 1.05
CA ALA A 32 9.51 -23.92 1.50
C ALA A 32 10.35 -22.65 1.78
N PRO A 33 9.81 -21.45 1.50
CA PRO A 33 10.50 -20.17 1.76
C PRO A 33 10.45 -19.86 3.26
N ILE A 34 11.24 -20.58 4.05
CA ILE A 34 11.18 -20.58 5.52
C ILE A 34 11.30 -19.17 6.11
N ASN A 35 12.23 -18.35 5.60
CA ASN A 35 12.40 -16.97 6.08
C ASN A 35 11.13 -16.14 5.87
N SER A 36 10.45 -16.30 4.73
CA SER A 36 9.18 -15.61 4.44
C SER A 36 8.05 -16.11 5.36
N VAL A 37 8.04 -17.40 5.69
CA VAL A 37 7.07 -17.97 6.63
C VAL A 37 7.27 -17.42 8.04
N TYR A 38 8.52 -17.30 8.51
CA TYR A 38 8.81 -16.66 9.81
C TYR A 38 8.41 -15.17 9.81
N ALA A 39 8.72 -14.44 8.73
CA ALA A 39 8.32 -13.04 8.61
C ALA A 39 6.80 -12.88 8.63
N LEU A 40 6.06 -13.75 7.90
CA LEU A 40 4.60 -13.77 7.92
C LEU A 40 4.06 -14.09 9.30
N HIS A 41 4.60 -15.11 9.98
CA HIS A 41 4.20 -15.47 11.34
C HIS A 41 4.33 -14.27 12.30
N GLU A 42 5.48 -13.58 12.27
CA GLU A 42 5.69 -12.41 13.13
C GLU A 42 4.76 -11.25 12.78
N SER A 43 4.52 -10.99 11.49
CA SER A 43 3.58 -9.97 11.05
C SER A 43 2.15 -10.27 11.52
N LEU A 44 1.70 -11.52 11.40
CA LEU A 44 0.39 -11.94 11.89
C LEU A 44 0.29 -11.85 13.41
N ARG A 45 1.36 -12.23 14.14
CA ARG A 45 1.41 -12.09 15.60
C ARG A 45 1.23 -10.62 16.03
N GLN A 46 1.87 -9.67 15.33
CA GLN A 46 1.72 -8.24 15.61
C GLN A 46 0.29 -7.77 15.35
N VAL A 47 -0.31 -8.15 14.22
CA VAL A 47 -1.71 -7.80 13.89
C VAL A 47 -2.70 -8.38 14.91
N CYS A 48 -2.50 -9.64 15.32
CA CYS A 48 -3.34 -10.27 16.34
C CYS A 48 -3.22 -9.59 17.71
N ASN A 49 -2.01 -9.16 18.08
CA ASN A 49 -1.78 -8.45 19.34
C ASN A 49 -2.35 -7.03 19.33
N GLU A 50 -2.29 -6.33 18.20
CA GLU A 50 -2.91 -5.02 18.02
C GLU A 50 -4.44 -5.10 18.05
N GLY A 51 -5.00 -6.15 17.46
CA GLY A 51 -6.43 -6.33 17.21
C GLY A 51 -6.88 -5.63 15.93
N LEU A 52 -7.83 -6.25 15.22
CA LEU A 52 -8.28 -5.76 13.91
C LEU A 52 -9.00 -4.41 14.02
N GLU A 53 -9.86 -4.24 15.01
CA GLU A 53 -10.60 -3.01 15.25
C GLU A 53 -9.67 -1.83 15.53
N ASN A 54 -8.64 -2.04 16.34
CA ASN A 54 -7.62 -1.02 16.62
C ASN A 54 -6.82 -0.67 15.36
N SER A 55 -6.46 -1.68 14.57
CA SER A 55 -5.77 -1.47 13.29
C SER A 55 -6.64 -0.69 12.30
N TRP A 56 -7.92 -1.00 12.18
CA TRP A 56 -8.85 -0.25 11.32
C TRP A 56 -9.02 1.19 11.77
N GLN A 57 -9.22 1.42 13.06
CA GLN A 57 -9.35 2.78 13.62
C GLN A 57 -8.11 3.61 13.35
N LYS A 58 -6.93 3.05 13.57
CA LYS A 58 -5.64 3.69 13.31
C LYS A 58 -5.47 4.11 11.83
N HIS A 59 -5.88 3.25 10.89
CA HIS A 59 -5.86 3.59 9.47
C HIS A 59 -6.87 4.67 9.14
N GLN A 60 -8.06 4.63 9.74
CA GLN A 60 -9.09 5.63 9.55
C GLN A 60 -8.65 7.01 10.07
N ASP A 61 -8.08 7.07 11.28
CA ASP A 61 -7.58 8.31 11.88
C ASP A 61 -6.46 8.93 11.04
N ALA A 62 -5.52 8.10 10.55
CA ALA A 62 -4.47 8.54 9.66
C ALA A 62 -5.02 9.09 8.33
N HIS A 63 -6.01 8.41 7.74
CA HIS A 63 -6.69 8.86 6.52
C HIS A 63 -7.38 10.20 6.72
N LEU A 64 -8.17 10.37 7.77
CA LEU A 64 -8.89 11.60 8.05
C LEU A 64 -7.93 12.78 8.27
N ARG A 65 -6.80 12.53 8.95
CA ARG A 65 -5.75 13.52 9.14
C ARG A 65 -5.09 13.92 7.81
N LEU A 66 -4.71 12.93 6.99
CA LEU A 66 -4.13 13.17 5.66
C LEU A 66 -5.12 13.90 4.76
N LYS A 67 -6.38 13.45 4.72
CA LYS A 67 -7.45 14.08 3.95
C LYS A 67 -7.55 15.56 4.27
N LYS A 68 -7.70 15.90 5.55
CA LYS A 68 -7.81 17.30 6.00
C LYS A 68 -6.63 18.15 5.52
N GLY A 69 -5.39 17.69 5.71
CA GLY A 69 -4.20 18.42 5.28
C GLY A 69 -4.07 18.57 3.77
N LEU A 70 -4.46 17.54 3.00
CA LEU A 70 -4.46 17.62 1.54
C LEU A 70 -5.53 18.58 1.00
N GLU A 71 -6.72 18.62 1.61
CA GLU A 71 -7.78 19.56 1.28
C GLU A 71 -7.39 21.01 1.60
N GLU A 72 -6.71 21.26 2.74
CA GLU A 72 -6.14 22.57 3.08
C GLU A 72 -5.08 23.02 2.08
N LEU A 73 -4.36 22.09 1.46
CA LEU A 73 -3.41 22.34 0.37
C LEU A 73 -4.08 22.40 -1.02
N ASN A 74 -5.40 22.38 -1.10
CA ASN A 74 -6.20 22.42 -2.33
C ASN A 74 -5.98 21.21 -3.26
N PHE A 75 -5.64 20.03 -2.73
CA PHE A 75 -5.63 18.81 -3.51
C PHE A 75 -7.05 18.25 -3.70
N LYS A 76 -7.26 17.65 -4.88
CA LYS A 76 -8.51 16.92 -5.18
C LYS A 76 -8.25 15.43 -5.16
N PHE A 77 -9.10 14.69 -4.48
CA PHE A 77 -9.06 13.23 -4.51
C PHE A 77 -9.60 12.69 -5.84
N VAL A 78 -9.03 11.58 -6.27
CA VAL A 78 -9.43 10.89 -7.50
C VAL A 78 -10.71 10.08 -7.29
N VAL A 79 -10.87 9.53 -6.08
CA VAL A 79 -11.96 8.62 -5.71
C VAL A 79 -13.00 9.38 -4.89
N GLU A 80 -14.27 9.16 -5.20
CA GLU A 80 -15.41 9.68 -4.43
C GLU A 80 -15.30 9.22 -2.97
N GLU A 81 -15.73 10.07 -2.02
CA GLU A 81 -15.49 9.87 -0.59
C GLU A 81 -16.00 8.53 -0.07
N GLU A 82 -17.19 8.11 -0.52
CA GLU A 82 -17.83 6.86 -0.11
C GLU A 82 -17.08 5.58 -0.54
N TYR A 83 -16.21 5.68 -1.57
CA TYR A 83 -15.43 4.56 -2.11
C TYR A 83 -13.95 4.60 -1.74
N ARG A 84 -13.51 5.55 -0.91
CA ARG A 84 -12.10 5.67 -0.52
C ARG A 84 -11.72 4.58 0.47
N LEU A 85 -10.53 4.02 0.21
CA LEU A 85 -9.87 3.13 1.16
C LEU A 85 -8.93 3.96 2.05
N PRO A 86 -9.01 3.84 3.39
CA PRO A 86 -8.11 4.57 4.30
C PRO A 86 -6.62 4.34 3.99
N GLN A 87 -6.28 3.15 3.52
CA GLN A 87 -4.90 2.73 3.27
C GLN A 87 -4.30 3.32 1.99
N MET A 88 -5.12 3.76 1.02
CA MET A 88 -4.63 4.24 -0.27
C MET A 88 -5.32 5.54 -0.67
N ASN A 89 -4.55 6.61 -0.71
CA ASN A 89 -5.03 7.94 -1.00
C ASN A 89 -4.50 8.40 -2.37
N SER A 90 -5.39 8.48 -3.35
CA SER A 90 -5.06 8.95 -4.70
C SER A 90 -5.54 10.38 -4.88
N ILE A 91 -4.64 11.27 -5.28
CA ILE A 91 -4.90 12.70 -5.48
C ILE A 91 -4.45 13.13 -6.87
N TYR A 92 -5.14 14.08 -7.46
CA TYR A 92 -4.71 14.68 -8.72
C TYR A 92 -3.47 15.54 -8.54
N VAL A 93 -2.55 15.45 -9.49
CA VAL A 93 -1.41 16.38 -9.59
C VAL A 93 -1.96 17.77 -9.94
N PRO A 94 -1.56 18.82 -9.23
CA PRO A 94 -1.99 20.18 -9.55
C PRO A 94 -1.56 20.59 -10.97
N GLU A 95 -2.35 21.43 -11.62
CA GLU A 95 -2.02 21.97 -12.94
C GLU A 95 -0.68 22.73 -12.92
N GLY A 96 0.12 22.56 -13.96
CA GLY A 96 1.42 23.20 -14.10
C GLY A 96 2.55 22.57 -13.29
N ILE A 97 2.30 21.50 -12.54
CA ILE A 97 3.30 20.78 -11.77
C ILE A 97 3.86 19.60 -12.59
N ASP A 98 5.19 19.51 -12.66
CA ASP A 98 5.86 18.32 -13.18
C ASP A 98 5.78 17.19 -12.12
N GLU A 99 4.96 16.21 -12.41
CA GLU A 99 4.68 15.07 -11.53
C GLU A 99 5.95 14.33 -11.13
N LEU A 100 6.79 14.02 -12.11
CA LEU A 100 8.00 13.25 -11.89
C LEU A 100 9.05 14.07 -11.12
N ALA A 101 9.26 15.33 -11.48
CA ALA A 101 10.23 16.19 -10.82
C ALA A 101 9.90 16.34 -9.32
N VAL A 102 8.63 16.56 -8.97
CA VAL A 102 8.20 16.65 -7.57
C VAL A 102 8.41 15.34 -6.83
N ARG A 103 8.05 14.18 -7.40
CA ARG A 103 8.28 12.89 -6.74
C ARG A 103 9.77 12.61 -6.52
N MET A 104 10.60 12.92 -7.51
CA MET A 104 12.06 12.77 -7.38
C MET A 104 12.64 13.70 -6.33
N GLN A 105 12.15 14.92 -6.22
CA GLN A 105 12.55 15.85 -5.16
C GLN A 105 12.12 15.35 -3.78
N LEU A 106 10.88 14.89 -3.63
CA LEU A 106 10.40 14.29 -2.38
C LEU A 106 11.29 13.12 -1.94
N LEU A 107 11.66 12.26 -2.88
CA LEU A 107 12.50 11.09 -2.58
C LEU A 107 13.93 11.51 -2.23
N ASN A 108 14.58 12.31 -3.05
CA ASN A 108 16.01 12.58 -2.93
C ASN A 108 16.35 13.56 -1.80
N ASP A 109 15.52 14.60 -1.61
CA ASP A 109 15.81 15.66 -0.64
C ASP A 109 15.17 15.38 0.72
N PHE A 110 14.09 14.59 0.74
CA PHE A 110 13.29 14.37 1.96
C PHE A 110 13.10 12.89 2.32
N ASN A 111 13.67 11.94 1.59
CA ASN A 111 13.45 10.50 1.79
C ASN A 111 11.95 10.11 1.89
N LEU A 112 11.10 10.82 1.15
CA LEU A 112 9.68 10.60 1.09
C LEU A 112 9.30 10.06 -0.30
N GLU A 113 8.92 8.80 -0.36
CA GLU A 113 8.47 8.17 -1.59
C GLU A 113 6.93 8.16 -1.65
N ILE A 114 6.36 8.72 -2.72
CA ILE A 114 4.95 8.60 -3.07
C ILE A 114 4.82 7.95 -4.45
N GLY A 115 3.75 7.19 -4.66
CA GLY A 115 3.55 6.44 -5.90
C GLY A 115 3.02 7.31 -7.04
N ALA A 116 3.46 7.01 -8.27
CA ALA A 116 2.87 7.56 -9.48
C ALA A 116 1.53 6.91 -9.84
N GLY A 117 0.73 7.54 -10.68
CA GLY A 117 -0.41 6.93 -11.34
C GLY A 117 -0.01 5.77 -12.26
N LEU A 118 -0.93 4.86 -12.53
CA LEU A 118 -0.73 3.71 -13.40
C LEU A 118 -1.63 3.78 -14.64
N GLY A 119 -1.16 3.24 -15.75
CA GLY A 119 -1.93 3.16 -16.99
C GLY A 119 -2.44 4.53 -17.45
N LYS A 120 -3.75 4.69 -17.60
CA LYS A 120 -4.40 5.94 -18.03
C LYS A 120 -4.25 7.12 -17.05
N LEU A 121 -3.85 6.83 -15.81
CA LEU A 121 -3.62 7.82 -14.74
C LEU A 121 -2.13 8.19 -14.57
N SER A 122 -1.25 7.60 -15.37
CA SER A 122 0.18 7.93 -15.36
C SER A 122 0.40 9.43 -15.63
N GLY A 123 1.22 10.07 -14.82
CA GLY A 123 1.50 11.50 -14.91
C GLY A 123 0.38 12.43 -14.42
N LYS A 124 -0.77 11.89 -14.00
CA LYS A 124 -1.95 12.69 -13.64
C LYS A 124 -2.27 12.66 -12.15
N ILE A 125 -1.82 11.64 -11.44
CA ILE A 125 -2.13 11.44 -10.03
C ILE A 125 -0.91 11.03 -9.23
N TRP A 126 -0.95 11.30 -7.93
CA TRP A 126 -0.09 10.69 -6.93
C TRP A 126 -0.89 9.72 -6.06
N ARG A 127 -0.19 8.71 -5.54
CA ARG A 127 -0.74 7.73 -4.61
C ARG A 127 0.04 7.75 -3.31
N ILE A 128 -0.64 8.02 -2.21
CA ILE A 128 -0.08 8.06 -0.86
C ILE A 128 -0.61 6.87 -0.08
N GLY A 129 0.28 5.96 0.30
CA GLY A 129 -0.05 4.76 1.06
C GLY A 129 0.07 5.00 2.56
N LEU A 130 -0.98 4.68 3.30
CA LEU A 130 -1.02 4.68 4.76
C LEU A 130 -1.17 3.24 5.24
N MET A 131 -0.05 2.53 5.37
CA MET A 131 -0.06 1.11 5.76
C MET A 131 0.99 0.86 6.84
N GLY A 132 0.62 0.03 7.84
CA GLY A 132 1.51 -0.38 8.91
C GLY A 132 2.15 0.81 9.64
N TYR A 133 3.46 0.90 9.59
CA TYR A 133 4.22 1.95 10.28
C TYR A 133 3.89 3.38 9.83
N ASN A 134 3.43 3.55 8.59
CA ASN A 134 3.10 4.87 8.03
C ASN A 134 1.73 5.41 8.44
N THR A 135 0.95 4.67 9.24
CA THR A 135 -0.31 5.17 9.82
C THR A 135 -0.11 6.08 11.04
N ARG A 136 1.12 6.31 11.45
CA ARG A 136 1.42 7.18 12.59
C ARG A 136 1.21 8.65 12.21
N LYS A 137 0.77 9.42 13.20
CA LYS A 137 0.57 10.87 13.08
C LYS A 137 1.79 11.58 12.50
N GLU A 138 2.98 11.23 13.02
CA GLU A 138 4.26 11.84 12.61
C GLU A 138 4.57 11.59 11.13
N SER A 139 4.24 10.41 10.61
CA SER A 139 4.43 10.08 9.19
C SER A 139 3.49 10.88 8.30
N VAL A 140 2.25 11.05 8.72
CA VAL A 140 1.25 11.85 8.00
C VAL A 140 1.65 13.33 8.01
N ASP A 141 2.02 13.88 9.17
CA ASP A 141 2.44 15.27 9.30
C ASP A 141 3.69 15.54 8.46
N TYR A 142 4.68 14.65 8.52
CA TYR A 142 5.88 14.74 7.70
C TYR A 142 5.56 14.77 6.20
N CYS A 143 4.65 13.94 5.75
CA CYS A 143 4.21 13.92 4.35
C CYS A 143 3.58 15.27 3.95
N LEU A 144 2.65 15.78 4.76
CA LEU A 144 1.97 17.05 4.51
C LEU A 144 2.94 18.26 4.51
N ASP A 145 3.80 18.33 5.52
CA ASP A 145 4.79 19.41 5.64
C ASP A 145 5.78 19.42 4.48
N THR A 146 6.18 18.21 4.04
CA THR A 146 7.11 18.08 2.92
C THR A 146 6.45 18.46 1.59
N LEU A 147 5.21 18.01 1.36
CA LEU A 147 4.44 18.44 0.19
C LEU A 147 4.26 19.96 0.15
N LYS A 148 3.94 20.56 1.30
CA LYS A 148 3.82 22.03 1.42
C LYS A 148 5.12 22.74 1.04
N LYS A 149 6.27 22.28 1.54
CA LYS A 149 7.58 22.85 1.24
C LYS A 149 7.93 22.75 -0.24
N VAL A 150 7.77 21.57 -0.85
CA VAL A 150 8.16 21.32 -2.25
C VAL A 150 7.26 22.09 -3.22
N LEU A 151 5.98 22.27 -2.88
CA LEU A 151 5.02 22.98 -3.72
C LEU A 151 4.93 24.49 -3.41
N ASN A 152 5.70 24.99 -2.46
CA ASN A 152 5.69 26.40 -2.02
C ASN A 152 4.28 26.91 -1.64
N LYS A 153 3.52 26.10 -0.93
CA LYS A 153 2.14 26.35 -0.49
C LYS A 153 2.04 26.66 1.00
#